data_37260beced26dbd0fbbbe3c2d211fe95
#
_entry.id   37260beced26dbd0fbbbe3c2d211fe95
#
_cell.length_a   1.000
_cell.length_b   1.000
_cell.length_c   1.000
_cell.angle_alpha   90.00
_cell.angle_beta   90.00
_cell.angle_gamma   90.00
#
_symmetry.space_group_name_H-M   'P 1'
#
loop_
_entity.id
_entity.type
_entity.pdbx_description
1 polymer ?
#
loop_
_entity_poly.entity_id
_entity_poly.type
_entity_poly.pdbx_seq_one_letter_code
_entity_poly.pdbx_strand_id
1 'polypeptide(L)'
;MSTHVWTPGAAGPLDEFVSRVTRMIAAFTSEHGLEQAEVCIELADGSRFTLATASAEPGFGFFSFAPHREEGDEPKRLIVPIGTVRSIEISPPDPDRPFGFVSAD
;
A
#
# COMPACT_ATOMS: atom_id res chain seq x y z
N MET A 1 -13.42 13.16 -6.92
CA MET A 1 -13.26 11.97 -6.08
C MET A 1 -11.80 11.82 -5.66
N SER A 2 -11.58 11.52 -4.42
CA SER A 2 -10.27 11.58 -3.81
C SER A 2 -9.66 10.21 -3.45
N THR A 3 -10.27 9.12 -3.90
CA THR A 3 -9.83 7.78 -3.51
C THR A 3 -9.67 6.91 -4.74
N HIS A 4 -8.52 6.21 -4.80
CA HIS A 4 -8.28 5.15 -5.79
C HIS A 4 -8.35 3.80 -5.11
N VAL A 5 -8.98 2.84 -5.78
CA VAL A 5 -9.03 1.46 -5.31
C VAL A 5 -8.46 0.56 -6.40
N TRP A 6 -7.47 -0.24 -6.04
CA TRP A 6 -6.92 -1.26 -6.91
C TRP A 6 -7.49 -2.62 -6.53
N THR A 7 -7.91 -3.39 -7.53
CA THR A 7 -8.49 -4.71 -7.32
C THR A 7 -7.59 -5.77 -7.96
N PRO A 8 -7.29 -6.87 -7.24
CA PRO A 8 -6.49 -7.95 -7.82
C PRO A 8 -7.13 -8.51 -9.07
N GLY A 9 -6.31 -8.87 -10.04
CA GLY A 9 -6.78 -9.35 -11.33
C GLY A 9 -6.89 -8.25 -12.37
N ALA A 10 -6.70 -6.99 -12.00
CA ALA A 10 -6.55 -5.92 -12.98
C ALA A 10 -5.33 -6.18 -13.85
N ALA A 11 -5.32 -5.63 -15.05
CA ALA A 11 -4.28 -5.91 -16.03
C ALA A 11 -2.89 -5.52 -15.52
N GLY A 12 -1.89 -6.34 -15.83
CA GLY A 12 -0.48 -6.05 -15.57
C GLY A 12 0.27 -7.27 -15.07
N PRO A 13 1.58 -7.34 -15.33
CA PRO A 13 2.42 -8.39 -14.79
C PRO A 13 2.52 -8.33 -13.27
N LEU A 14 2.56 -9.48 -12.62
CA LEU A 14 2.64 -9.55 -11.16
C LEU A 14 3.94 -8.97 -10.60
N ASP A 15 5.03 -9.10 -11.35
CA ASP A 15 6.33 -8.58 -10.91
C ASP A 15 6.42 -7.05 -10.96
N GLU A 16 5.44 -6.39 -11.59
CA GLU A 16 5.37 -4.93 -11.61
C GLU A 16 4.37 -4.36 -10.60
N PHE A 17 3.77 -5.21 -9.79
CA PHE A 17 2.69 -4.82 -8.90
C PHE A 17 3.07 -3.63 -8.01
N VAL A 18 4.16 -3.77 -7.25
CA VAL A 18 4.57 -2.72 -6.30
C VAL A 18 4.96 -1.45 -7.04
N SER A 19 5.66 -1.59 -8.17
CA SER A 19 6.05 -0.44 -8.99
C SER A 19 4.82 0.33 -9.49
N ARG A 20 3.80 -0.38 -9.96
CA ARG A 20 2.59 0.26 -10.45
C ARG A 20 1.81 0.94 -9.34
N VAL A 21 1.68 0.28 -8.20
CA VAL A 21 1.00 0.87 -7.04
C VAL A 21 1.74 2.13 -6.58
N THR A 22 3.06 2.08 -6.51
CA THR A 22 3.87 3.24 -6.12
C THR A 22 3.64 4.41 -7.07
N ARG A 23 3.58 4.15 -8.38
CA ARG A 23 3.29 5.21 -9.35
C ARG A 23 1.89 5.78 -9.19
N MET A 24 0.91 4.94 -8.87
CA MET A 24 -0.46 5.41 -8.63
C MET A 24 -0.53 6.28 -7.39
N ILE A 25 0.23 5.95 -6.35
CA ILE A 25 0.30 6.77 -5.14
C ILE A 25 0.91 8.13 -5.48
N ALA A 26 2.02 8.14 -6.23
CA ALA A 26 2.67 9.39 -6.63
C ALA A 26 1.75 10.25 -7.49
N ALA A 27 1.02 9.64 -8.41
CA ALA A 27 0.05 10.35 -9.25
C ALA A 27 -1.07 10.96 -8.40
N PHE A 28 -1.57 10.21 -7.43
CA PHE A 28 -2.61 10.68 -6.53
C PHE A 28 -2.15 11.89 -5.72
N THR A 29 -0.96 11.83 -5.13
CA THR A 29 -0.44 12.95 -4.36
C THR A 29 -0.20 14.18 -5.21
N SER A 30 0.33 13.99 -6.42
CA SER A 30 0.55 15.10 -7.36
C SER A 30 -0.77 15.72 -7.78
N GLU A 31 -1.76 14.91 -8.12
CA GLU A 31 -3.06 15.35 -8.60
C GLU A 31 -3.80 16.17 -7.54
N HIS A 32 -3.63 15.83 -6.28
CA HIS A 32 -4.35 16.46 -5.18
C HIS A 32 -3.50 17.43 -4.35
N GLY A 33 -2.26 17.70 -4.78
CA GLY A 33 -1.40 18.64 -4.09
C GLY A 33 -1.00 18.21 -2.70
N LEU A 34 -0.83 16.89 -2.47
CA LEU A 34 -0.51 16.33 -1.17
C LEU A 34 0.98 16.00 -1.09
N GLU A 35 1.55 16.10 0.11
CA GLU A 35 2.92 15.65 0.33
C GLU A 35 2.98 14.12 0.49
N GLN A 36 1.94 13.54 1.06
CA GLN A 36 1.84 12.10 1.30
C GLN A 36 0.40 11.65 1.08
N ALA A 37 0.23 10.36 0.86
CA ALA A 37 -1.08 9.72 0.85
C ALA A 37 -1.12 8.64 1.91
N GLU A 38 -2.30 8.35 2.41
CA GLU A 38 -2.53 7.19 3.26
C GLU A 38 -2.90 6.01 2.36
N VAL A 39 -2.30 4.85 2.61
CA VAL A 39 -2.54 3.66 1.80
C VAL A 39 -2.99 2.54 2.72
N CYS A 40 -4.18 2.03 2.46
CA CYS A 40 -4.76 0.92 3.22
C CYS A 40 -4.88 -0.29 2.34
N ILE A 41 -4.40 -1.44 2.81
CA ILE A 41 -4.53 -2.72 2.12
C ILE A 41 -5.52 -3.60 2.85
N GLU A 42 -6.37 -4.28 2.09
CA GLU A 42 -7.27 -5.30 2.62
C GLU A 42 -6.91 -6.63 1.99
N LEU A 43 -6.76 -7.66 2.82
CA LEU A 43 -6.44 -9.01 2.38
C LEU A 43 -7.71 -9.86 2.28
N ALA A 44 -7.58 -11.01 1.64
CA ALA A 44 -8.72 -11.89 1.36
C ALA A 44 -9.40 -12.40 2.63
N ASP A 45 -8.69 -12.48 3.75
CA ASP A 45 -9.25 -12.90 5.04
C ASP A 45 -9.94 -11.76 5.80
N GLY A 46 -10.01 -10.57 5.21
CA GLY A 46 -10.62 -9.41 5.83
C GLY A 46 -9.67 -8.55 6.65
N SER A 47 -8.42 -8.97 6.80
CA SER A 47 -7.41 -8.15 7.52
C SER A 47 -7.17 -6.85 6.77
N ARG A 48 -6.99 -5.76 7.51
CA ARG A 48 -6.71 -4.45 6.94
C ARG A 48 -5.49 -3.85 7.64
N PHE A 49 -4.66 -3.19 6.86
CA PHE A 49 -3.45 -2.55 7.38
C PHE A 49 -3.27 -1.20 6.69
N THR A 50 -2.81 -0.22 7.46
CA THR A 50 -2.32 1.05 6.89
C THR A 50 -0.83 0.87 6.66
N LEU A 51 -0.39 1.07 5.41
CA LEU A 51 0.98 0.78 5.02
C LEU A 51 1.93 1.91 5.39
N ALA A 52 3.04 1.57 6.03
CA ALA A 52 4.17 2.49 6.18
C ALA A 52 5.07 2.40 4.96
N THR A 53 5.44 1.18 4.57
CA THR A 53 6.29 0.93 3.40
C THR A 53 5.84 -0.34 2.70
N ALA A 54 6.23 -0.50 1.44
CA ALA A 54 6.04 -1.73 0.69
C ALA A 54 7.25 -1.98 -0.19
N SER A 55 7.51 -3.26 -0.47
CA SER A 55 8.63 -3.69 -1.29
C SER A 55 8.21 -4.83 -2.21
N ALA A 56 8.84 -4.90 -3.39
CA ALA A 56 8.62 -5.99 -4.34
C ALA A 56 9.27 -7.30 -3.89
N GLU A 57 10.11 -7.26 -2.86
CA GLU A 57 10.76 -8.46 -2.37
C GLU A 57 9.78 -9.32 -1.56
N PRO A 58 9.89 -10.65 -1.62
CA PRO A 58 10.94 -11.42 -2.29
C PRO A 58 10.70 -11.70 -3.77
N GLY A 59 9.61 -11.24 -4.37
CA GLY A 59 9.26 -11.56 -5.73
C GLY A 59 8.50 -12.87 -5.84
N PHE A 60 8.48 -13.49 -7.03
CA PHE A 60 7.81 -14.77 -7.28
C PHE A 60 6.31 -14.73 -6.98
N GLY A 61 5.66 -13.59 -7.23
CA GLY A 61 4.23 -13.44 -6.96
C GLY A 61 3.93 -13.05 -5.52
N PHE A 62 4.95 -12.77 -4.72
CA PHE A 62 4.83 -12.27 -3.34
C PHE A 62 5.33 -10.85 -3.27
N PHE A 63 4.87 -10.12 -2.28
CA PHE A 63 5.47 -8.85 -1.92
C PHE A 63 5.45 -8.72 -0.41
N SER A 64 6.18 -7.73 0.10
CA SER A 64 6.22 -7.49 1.54
C SER A 64 5.82 -6.06 1.85
N PHE A 65 5.30 -5.86 3.03
CA PHE A 65 4.97 -4.53 3.49
C PHE A 65 5.15 -4.45 5.01
N ALA A 66 5.39 -3.22 5.48
CA ALA A 66 5.41 -2.93 6.89
C ALA A 66 4.21 -2.05 7.21
N PRO A 67 3.31 -2.47 8.10
CA PRO A 67 2.22 -1.62 8.53
C PRO A 67 2.72 -0.52 9.46
N HIS A 68 1.98 0.58 9.54
CA HIS A 68 2.22 1.56 10.57
C HIS A 68 2.00 0.93 11.94
N ARG A 69 2.79 1.35 12.89
CA ARG A 69 2.72 0.85 14.27
C ARG A 69 2.75 2.01 15.24
N GLU A 70 2.17 1.77 16.41
CA GLU A 70 2.20 2.74 17.49
C GLU A 70 3.50 2.61 18.27
N GLU A 71 3.80 3.64 19.04
CA GLU A 71 4.97 3.62 19.91
C GLU A 71 4.91 2.44 20.87
N GLY A 72 5.99 1.70 20.97
CA GLY A 72 6.06 0.52 21.82
C GLY A 72 5.76 -0.79 21.10
N ASP A 73 5.14 -0.74 19.92
CA ASP A 73 4.90 -1.94 19.13
C ASP A 73 6.22 -2.45 18.56
N GLU A 74 6.33 -3.76 18.43
CA GLU A 74 7.49 -4.36 17.77
C GLU A 74 7.43 -4.15 16.27
N PRO A 75 8.58 -3.92 15.62
CA PRO A 75 8.60 -3.86 14.17
C PRO A 75 8.18 -5.20 13.56
N LYS A 76 7.42 -5.15 12.49
CA LYS A 76 7.08 -6.36 11.76
C LYS A 76 6.96 -6.06 10.26
N ARG A 77 7.15 -7.09 9.48
CA ARG A 77 6.98 -7.06 8.04
C ARG A 77 6.19 -8.29 7.63
N LEU A 78 5.19 -8.08 6.81
CA LEU A 78 4.37 -9.18 6.30
C LEU A 78 4.80 -9.47 4.87
N ILE A 79 4.87 -10.75 4.54
CA ILE A 79 5.14 -11.22 3.18
C ILE A 79 3.90 -11.97 2.75
N VAL A 80 3.26 -11.52 1.68
CA VAL A 80 1.99 -12.09 1.25
C VAL A 80 1.99 -12.36 -0.25
N PRO A 81 1.30 -13.41 -0.70
CA PRO A 81 1.05 -13.58 -2.13
C PRO A 81 0.22 -12.42 -2.65
N ILE A 82 0.56 -11.92 -3.84
CA ILE A 82 -0.18 -10.82 -4.45
C ILE A 82 -1.66 -11.18 -4.61
N GLY A 83 -1.94 -12.44 -4.92
CA GLY A 83 -3.32 -12.92 -5.09
C GLY A 83 -4.20 -12.86 -3.84
N THR A 84 -3.62 -12.66 -2.65
CA THR A 84 -4.40 -12.51 -1.42
C THR A 84 -4.83 -11.07 -1.16
N VAL A 85 -4.36 -10.13 -1.96
CA VAL A 85 -4.77 -8.73 -1.82
C VAL A 85 -6.15 -8.56 -2.41
N ARG A 86 -7.10 -8.12 -1.59
CA ARG A 86 -8.46 -7.85 -2.04
C ARG A 86 -8.56 -6.47 -2.64
N SER A 87 -7.98 -5.47 -1.99
CA SER A 87 -8.01 -4.10 -2.48
C SER A 87 -6.91 -3.27 -1.84
N ILE A 88 -6.52 -2.21 -2.51
CA ILE A 88 -5.64 -1.17 -1.98
C ILE A 88 -6.34 0.15 -2.19
N GLU A 89 -6.51 0.90 -1.11
CA GLU A 89 -7.17 2.20 -1.15
C GLU A 89 -6.14 3.29 -0.88
N ILE A 90 -6.11 4.29 -1.74
CA ILE A 90 -5.24 5.45 -1.62
C ILE A 90 -6.11 6.66 -1.32
N SER A 91 -5.84 7.36 -0.25
CA SER A 91 -6.66 8.49 0.20
C SER A 91 -5.79 9.58 0.79
N PRO A 92 -6.35 10.80 0.97
CA PRO A 92 -5.63 11.85 1.68
C PRO A 92 -5.33 11.42 3.11
N PRO A 93 -4.21 11.86 3.69
CA PRO A 93 -3.89 11.51 5.08
C PRO A 93 -4.94 12.06 6.04
N ASP A 94 -5.21 11.31 7.09
CA ASP A 94 -6.04 11.78 8.19
C ASP A 94 -5.25 12.84 8.97
N PRO A 95 -5.75 14.06 9.13
CA PRO A 95 -5.03 15.10 9.87
C PRO A 95 -4.75 14.73 11.32
N ASP A 96 -5.59 13.89 11.91
CA ASP A 96 -5.42 13.45 13.31
C ASP A 96 -4.46 12.27 13.44
N ARG A 97 -4.21 11.56 12.33
CA ARG A 97 -3.36 10.36 12.31
C ARG A 97 -2.60 10.30 11.00
N PRO A 98 -1.56 11.12 10.84
CA PRO A 98 -0.88 11.26 9.54
C PRO A 98 0.03 10.06 9.24
N PHE A 99 -0.56 8.92 8.93
CA PHE A 99 0.17 7.70 8.55
C PHE A 99 0.45 7.70 7.05
N GLY A 100 1.47 8.47 6.64
CA GLY A 100 1.87 8.51 5.25
C GLY A 100 2.60 7.26 4.80
N PHE A 101 2.51 6.97 3.52
CA PHE A 101 3.21 5.86 2.88
C PHE A 101 4.54 6.35 2.31
N VAL A 102 5.60 5.55 2.49
CA VAL A 102 6.92 5.81 1.94
C VAL A 102 7.34 4.60 1.12
N SER A 103 7.77 4.83 -0.13
CA SER A 103 8.25 3.75 -0.98
C SER A 103 9.56 3.19 -0.42
N ALA A 104 9.66 1.86 -0.37
CA ALA A 104 10.84 1.16 0.12
C ALA A 104 11.76 0.68 -1.01
N ASP A 105 11.38 0.90 -2.25
CA ASP A 105 12.16 0.46 -3.43
C ASP A 105 13.08 1.53 -3.95
#